data_3dc68cce27a45e94e7d829af4d1f23f9
#
_entry.id   3dc68cce27a45e94e7d829af4d1f23f9
#
_cell.length_a   1.000
_cell.length_b   1.000
_cell.length_c   1.000
_cell.angle_alpha   90.00
_cell.angle_beta   90.00
_cell.angle_gamma   90.00
#
_symmetry.space_group_name_H-M   'P 1'
#
loop_
_entity.id
_entity.type
_entity.pdbx_description
1 polymer ?
#
loop_
_entity_poly.entity_id
_entity_poly.type
_entity_poly.pdbx_seq_one_letter_code
_entity_poly.pdbx_strand_id
1 'polypeptide(L)'
;QRHRTAKWGGTYDPSKKDKKALLNKVLEYAPKKPLEGALQMILVFYMPRPKSHYRSGKYSHLLKDSSPTNHIKTPDSDNLGKLVMDALDKKFYKNDSQICQLQIEKLYCDIGERPSTEVHIEHI
;
A
#
# COMPACT_ATOMS: atom_id res chain seq x y z
N GLN A 1 -4.29 8.30 -26.79
CA GLN A 1 -5.13 8.52 -25.62
C GLN A 1 -4.33 8.42 -24.34
N ARG A 2 -4.52 9.38 -23.45
CA ARG A 2 -3.78 9.41 -22.22
C ARG A 2 -4.57 8.83 -21.07
N HIS A 3 -3.90 8.05 -20.26
CA HIS A 3 -4.42 7.58 -18.98
C HIS A 3 -3.99 8.53 -17.89
N ARG A 4 -4.91 8.83 -17.02
CA ARG A 4 -4.57 9.56 -15.80
C ARG A 4 -4.15 8.57 -14.75
N THR A 5 -3.02 8.88 -14.10
CA THR A 5 -2.49 8.06 -13.02
C THR A 5 -2.40 8.89 -11.76
N ALA A 6 -2.87 8.34 -10.67
CA ALA A 6 -2.62 8.90 -9.36
C ALA A 6 -1.78 7.92 -8.59
N LYS A 7 -0.69 8.39 -8.02
CA LYS A 7 0.21 7.58 -7.21
C LYS A 7 0.37 8.23 -5.85
N TRP A 8 0.28 7.43 -4.82
CA TRP A 8 0.57 7.87 -3.46
C TRP A 8 1.46 6.85 -2.77
N GLY A 9 2.50 7.35 -2.13
CA GLY A 9 3.37 6.54 -1.30
C GLY A 9 3.65 7.29 -0.02
N GLY A 10 3.52 6.64 1.11
CA GLY A 10 3.70 7.29 2.39
C GLY A 10 4.16 6.36 3.47
N THR A 11 4.38 6.92 4.66
CA THR A 11 4.89 6.19 5.81
C THR A 11 3.81 5.52 6.63
N TYR A 12 2.60 5.39 6.10
CA TYR A 12 1.54 4.67 6.79
C TYR A 12 1.92 3.20 6.93
N ASP A 13 1.99 2.72 8.17
CA ASP A 13 2.30 1.33 8.46
C ASP A 13 1.06 0.46 8.20
N PRO A 14 1.08 -0.40 7.17
CA PRO A 14 -0.09 -1.21 6.84
C PRO A 14 -0.46 -2.24 7.90
N SER A 15 0.46 -2.57 8.81
CA SER A 15 0.17 -3.51 9.89
C SER A 15 -0.80 -2.95 10.94
N LYS A 16 -0.96 -1.64 11.00
CA LYS A 16 -1.82 -0.99 12.00
C LYS A 16 -3.30 -1.02 11.66
N LYS A 17 -3.66 -1.22 10.39
CA LYS A 17 -5.06 -1.33 9.94
C LYS A 17 -5.95 -0.18 10.39
N ASP A 18 -5.42 1.03 10.41
CA ASP A 18 -6.17 2.20 10.83
C ASP A 18 -6.67 2.98 9.62
N LYS A 19 -7.93 2.78 9.28
CA LYS A 19 -8.57 3.41 8.13
C LYS A 19 -8.54 4.93 8.21
N LYS A 20 -8.75 5.48 9.40
CA LYS A 20 -8.79 6.93 9.60
C LYS A 20 -7.41 7.56 9.39
N ALA A 21 -6.38 6.92 9.92
CA ALA A 21 -5.00 7.38 9.73
C ALA A 21 -4.61 7.30 8.25
N LEU A 22 -4.99 6.22 7.57
CA LEU A 22 -4.76 6.07 6.14
C LEU A 22 -5.46 7.17 5.36
N LEU A 23 -6.73 7.42 5.65
CA LEU A 23 -7.49 8.46 4.97
C LEU A 23 -6.85 9.83 5.15
N ASN A 24 -6.41 10.17 6.35
CA ASN A 24 -5.74 11.45 6.61
C ASN A 24 -4.46 11.59 5.77
N LYS A 25 -3.72 10.51 5.58
CA LYS A 25 -2.50 10.52 4.78
C LYS A 25 -2.78 10.71 3.30
N VAL A 26 -3.82 10.09 2.76
CA VAL A 26 -4.09 10.11 1.33
C VAL A 26 -4.87 11.35 0.88
N LEU A 27 -5.57 12.03 1.79
CA LEU A 27 -6.45 13.15 1.41
C LEU A 27 -5.71 14.28 0.70
N GLU A 28 -4.47 14.55 1.06
CA GLU A 28 -3.68 15.59 0.40
C GLU A 28 -3.31 15.24 -1.05
N TYR A 29 -3.45 13.99 -1.44
CA TYR A 29 -3.18 13.51 -2.80
C TYR A 29 -4.45 13.29 -3.62
N ALA A 30 -5.63 13.54 -3.01
CA ALA A 30 -6.89 13.31 -3.69
C ALA A 30 -7.07 14.26 -4.87
N PRO A 31 -7.64 13.79 -5.99
CA PRO A 31 -7.95 14.67 -7.10
C PRO A 31 -9.04 15.67 -6.72
N LYS A 32 -9.08 16.80 -7.40
CA LYS A 32 -10.11 17.83 -7.13
C LYS A 32 -11.51 17.28 -7.29
N LYS A 33 -11.69 16.43 -8.28
CA LYS A 33 -12.95 15.70 -8.50
C LYS A 33 -12.67 14.22 -8.51
N PRO A 34 -13.56 13.42 -7.94
CA PRO A 34 -13.38 11.96 -8.00
C PRO A 34 -13.24 11.49 -9.44
N LEU A 35 -12.35 10.54 -9.66
CA LEU A 35 -12.14 9.94 -10.97
C LEU A 35 -13.40 9.20 -11.42
N GLU A 36 -13.67 9.22 -12.72
CA GLU A 36 -14.84 8.57 -13.30
C GLU A 36 -14.41 7.44 -14.23
N GLY A 37 -15.33 6.52 -14.49
CA GLY A 37 -15.10 5.43 -15.42
C GLY A 37 -14.37 4.26 -14.81
N ALA A 38 -13.98 3.33 -15.66
CA ALA A 38 -13.30 2.09 -15.24
C ALA A 38 -11.86 2.38 -14.83
N LEU A 39 -11.47 1.84 -13.69
CA LEU A 39 -10.15 2.10 -13.09
C LEU A 39 -9.41 0.81 -12.80
N GLN A 40 -8.10 0.89 -12.89
CA GLN A 40 -7.16 -0.13 -12.42
C GLN A 40 -6.51 0.39 -11.15
N MET A 41 -6.34 -0.48 -10.17
CA MET A 41 -5.67 -0.13 -8.93
C MET A 41 -4.55 -1.13 -8.65
N ILE A 42 -3.39 -0.61 -8.27
CA ILE A 42 -2.26 -1.42 -7.82
C ILE A 42 -1.88 -0.93 -6.43
N LEU A 43 -1.87 -1.85 -5.48
CA LEU A 43 -1.53 -1.57 -4.09
C LEU A 43 -0.27 -2.34 -3.73
N VAL A 44 0.71 -1.65 -3.15
CA VAL A 44 1.92 -2.30 -2.65
C VAL A 44 2.07 -1.94 -1.18
N PHE A 45 2.10 -2.97 -0.35
CA PHE A 45 2.23 -2.81 1.10
C PHE A 45 3.62 -3.25 1.52
N TYR A 46 4.40 -2.31 2.04
CA TYR A 46 5.74 -2.59 2.58
C TYR A 46 5.62 -2.78 4.07
N MET A 47 5.69 -4.03 4.49
CA MET A 47 5.46 -4.43 5.87
C MET A 47 6.74 -4.29 6.70
N PRO A 48 6.62 -4.02 8.00
CA PRO A 48 7.80 -3.94 8.86
C PRO A 48 8.48 -5.30 8.98
N ARG A 49 9.82 -5.29 8.98
CA ARG A 49 10.60 -6.50 9.18
C ARG A 49 10.77 -6.81 10.65
N PRO A 50 10.50 -8.04 11.07
CA PRO A 50 10.81 -8.43 12.43
C PRO A 50 12.32 -8.50 12.64
N LYS A 51 12.72 -8.35 13.89
CA LYS A 51 14.14 -8.37 14.28
C LYS A 51 14.85 -9.65 13.83
N SER A 52 14.11 -10.76 13.76
CA SER A 52 14.66 -12.05 13.35
C SER A 52 15.14 -12.09 11.89
N HIS A 53 14.76 -11.11 11.07
CA HIS A 53 15.22 -11.03 9.68
C HIS A 53 16.63 -10.44 9.57
N TYR A 54 17.13 -9.84 10.65
CA TYR A 54 18.43 -9.19 10.67
C TYR A 54 19.49 -10.07 11.33
N ARG A 55 20.74 -9.85 10.95
CA ARG A 55 21.87 -10.51 11.59
C ARG A 55 22.02 -10.01 13.02
N SER A 56 22.79 -10.71 13.82
CA SER A 56 23.02 -10.37 15.22
C SER A 56 24.38 -9.67 15.42
N GLY A 57 24.56 -9.09 16.61
CA GLY A 57 25.80 -8.45 17.00
C GLY A 57 26.12 -7.22 16.16
N LYS A 58 27.37 -7.05 15.78
CA LYS A 58 27.82 -5.89 15.03
C LYS A 58 27.27 -5.82 13.61
N TYR A 59 26.67 -6.90 13.12
CA TYR A 59 26.06 -6.96 11.80
C TYR A 59 24.53 -6.81 11.85
N SER A 60 23.99 -6.37 12.96
CA SER A 60 22.53 -6.25 13.16
C SER A 60 21.84 -5.28 12.21
N HIS A 61 22.59 -4.47 11.51
CA HIS A 61 22.06 -3.56 10.48
C HIS A 61 21.89 -4.23 9.12
N LEU A 62 22.32 -5.48 8.98
CA LEU A 62 22.25 -6.24 7.74
C LEU A 62 21.21 -7.35 7.84
N LEU A 63 20.59 -7.67 6.71
CA LEU A 63 19.64 -8.77 6.65
C LEU A 63 20.36 -10.11 6.55
N LYS A 64 19.72 -11.16 7.09
CA LYS A 64 20.16 -12.52 6.86
C LYS A 64 19.92 -12.90 5.40
N ASP A 65 20.76 -13.78 4.86
CA ASP A 65 20.60 -14.26 3.49
C ASP A 65 19.24 -14.96 3.29
N SER A 66 18.73 -15.58 4.36
CA SER A 66 17.44 -16.29 4.33
C SER A 66 16.23 -15.38 4.50
N SER A 67 16.43 -14.08 4.69
CA SER A 67 15.31 -13.15 4.94
C SER A 67 14.41 -13.04 3.72
N PRO A 68 13.10 -13.24 3.90
CA PRO A 68 12.17 -13.21 2.78
C PRO A 68 11.93 -11.81 2.25
N THR A 69 11.56 -11.72 0.99
CA THR A 69 11.10 -10.48 0.36
C THR A 69 9.59 -10.35 0.47
N ASN A 70 8.88 -11.46 0.27
CA ASN A 70 7.43 -11.48 0.29
C ASN A 70 6.89 -11.71 1.70
N HIS A 71 5.86 -10.95 2.06
CA HIS A 71 5.23 -11.03 3.36
C HIS A 71 4.08 -12.04 3.32
N ILE A 72 4.22 -13.15 4.05
CA ILE A 72 3.21 -14.22 4.05
C ILE A 72 2.49 -14.36 5.39
N LYS A 73 2.59 -13.37 6.24
CA LYS A 73 1.94 -13.32 7.55
C LYS A 73 0.67 -12.46 7.48
N THR A 74 -0.08 -12.44 8.57
CA THR A 74 -1.19 -11.48 8.70
C THR A 74 -0.63 -10.06 8.76
N PRO A 75 -1.40 -9.05 8.32
CA PRO A 75 -2.75 -9.11 7.78
C PRO A 75 -2.81 -9.65 6.34
N ASP A 76 -3.96 -10.20 5.97
CA ASP A 76 -4.18 -10.76 4.65
C ASP A 76 -4.32 -9.67 3.59
N SER A 77 -3.95 -10.00 2.35
CA SER A 77 -3.98 -9.04 1.23
C SER A 77 -5.36 -8.46 1.00
N ASP A 78 -6.39 -9.30 1.04
CA ASP A 78 -7.77 -8.86 0.80
C ASP A 78 -8.25 -7.88 1.87
N ASN A 79 -7.89 -8.11 3.12
CA ASN A 79 -8.24 -7.20 4.21
C ASN A 79 -7.55 -5.85 4.07
N LEU A 80 -6.27 -5.86 3.68
CA LEU A 80 -5.53 -4.63 3.42
C LEU A 80 -6.10 -3.87 2.22
N GLY A 81 -6.42 -4.59 1.17
CA GLY A 81 -7.01 -4.00 -0.03
C GLY A 81 -8.36 -3.35 0.28
N LYS A 82 -9.20 -4.04 1.04
CA LYS A 82 -10.49 -3.51 1.45
C LYS A 82 -10.34 -2.23 2.28
N LEU A 83 -9.39 -2.21 3.20
CA LEU A 83 -9.12 -1.04 4.02
C LEU A 83 -8.78 0.17 3.16
N VAL A 84 -7.90 -0.01 2.18
CA VAL A 84 -7.50 1.08 1.28
C VAL A 84 -8.67 1.51 0.41
N MET A 85 -9.38 0.57 -0.21
CA MET A 85 -10.50 0.90 -1.08
C MET A 85 -11.59 1.65 -0.33
N ASP A 86 -11.89 1.24 0.90
CA ASP A 86 -12.87 1.94 1.74
C ASP A 86 -12.41 3.35 2.08
N ALA A 87 -11.12 3.53 2.35
CA ALA A 87 -10.56 4.85 2.67
C ALA A 87 -10.62 5.79 1.48
N LEU A 88 -10.41 5.29 0.28
CA LEU A 88 -10.37 6.09 -0.94
C LEU A 88 -11.75 6.33 -1.55
N ASP A 89 -12.74 5.54 -1.15
CA ASP A 89 -14.09 5.62 -1.72
C ASP A 89 -14.68 7.02 -1.52
N LYS A 90 -15.32 7.54 -2.55
CA LYS A 90 -15.90 8.90 -2.60
C LYS A 90 -14.87 10.03 -2.60
N LYS A 91 -13.59 9.74 -2.37
CA LYS A 91 -12.52 10.74 -2.36
C LYS A 91 -11.71 10.71 -3.66
N PHE A 92 -11.25 9.54 -4.05
CA PHE A 92 -10.45 9.37 -5.27
C PHE A 92 -11.31 8.96 -6.45
N TYR A 93 -12.43 8.28 -6.19
CA TYR A 93 -13.38 7.85 -7.21
C TYR A 93 -14.79 7.85 -6.59
N LYS A 94 -15.81 7.78 -7.42
CA LYS A 94 -17.19 7.90 -6.94
C LYS A 94 -17.66 6.65 -6.22
N ASN A 95 -17.19 5.49 -6.69
CA ASN A 95 -17.61 4.21 -6.12
C ASN A 95 -16.52 3.17 -6.38
N ASP A 96 -16.26 2.32 -5.40
CA ASP A 96 -15.25 1.28 -5.53
C ASP A 96 -15.61 0.22 -6.58
N SER A 97 -16.87 0.17 -7.02
CA SER A 97 -17.27 -0.67 -8.15
C SER A 97 -16.60 -0.28 -9.47
N GLN A 98 -16.01 0.93 -9.54
CA GLN A 98 -15.24 1.37 -10.70
C GLN A 98 -13.90 0.64 -10.83
N ILE A 99 -13.44 0.01 -9.77
CA ILE A 99 -12.17 -0.73 -9.77
C ILE A 99 -12.41 -2.07 -10.46
N CYS A 100 -11.99 -2.14 -11.73
CA CYS A 100 -12.20 -3.32 -12.56
C CYS A 100 -11.01 -4.27 -12.51
N GLN A 101 -9.82 -3.75 -12.23
CA GLN A 101 -8.59 -4.53 -12.08
C GLN A 101 -7.92 -4.12 -10.78
N LEU A 102 -7.57 -5.09 -9.98
CA LEU A 102 -6.95 -4.86 -8.68
C LEU A 102 -5.76 -5.81 -8.53
N GLN A 103 -4.59 -5.24 -8.27
CA GLN A 103 -3.39 -5.99 -7.96
C GLN A 103 -2.92 -5.58 -6.57
N ILE A 104 -2.63 -6.54 -5.73
CA ILE A 104 -2.16 -6.30 -4.37
C ILE A 104 -0.87 -7.08 -4.14
N GLU A 105 0.15 -6.39 -3.63
CA GLU A 105 1.41 -7.01 -3.26
C GLU A 105 1.72 -6.71 -1.81
N LYS A 106 2.18 -7.71 -1.07
CA LYS A 106 2.69 -7.55 0.29
C LYS A 106 4.16 -7.91 0.30
N LEU A 107 5.00 -6.94 0.57
CA LEU A 107 6.44 -7.12 0.62
C LEU A 107 6.96 -6.66 1.97
N TYR A 108 8.13 -7.14 2.35
CA TYR A 108 8.84 -6.54 3.47
C TYR A 108 9.62 -5.33 2.96
N CYS A 109 9.73 -4.29 3.78
CA CYS A 109 10.54 -3.14 3.41
C CYS A 109 12.03 -3.49 3.44
N ASP A 110 12.81 -2.75 2.66
CA ASP A 110 14.26 -2.91 2.60
C ASP A 110 14.94 -2.35 3.85
N ILE A 111 16.23 -2.60 3.94
CA ILE A 111 17.08 -2.09 5.03
C ILE A 111 16.95 -0.57 5.11
N GLY A 112 16.63 -0.07 6.30
CA GLY A 112 16.56 1.37 6.55
C GLY A 112 15.29 2.03 6.05
N GLU A 113 14.39 1.31 5.41
CA GLU A 113 13.13 1.85 4.94
C GLU A 113 12.05 1.69 6.00
N ARG A 114 11.12 2.63 6.00
CA ARG A 114 9.95 2.57 6.89
C ARG A 114 8.83 1.80 6.23
N PRO A 115 7.98 1.12 7.02
CA PRO A 115 6.74 0.56 6.49
C PRO A 115 5.94 1.62 5.76
N SER A 116 5.41 1.27 4.59
CA SER A 116 4.70 2.22 3.75
C SER A 116 3.68 1.53 2.87
N THR A 117 2.82 2.32 2.25
CA THR A 117 1.81 1.84 1.32
C THR A 117 1.87 2.68 0.05
N GLU A 118 1.93 2.04 -1.11
CA GLU A 118 1.83 2.71 -2.39
C GLU A 118 0.48 2.41 -3.02
N VAL A 119 -0.14 3.44 -3.58
CA VAL A 119 -1.40 3.32 -4.29
C VAL A 119 -1.22 3.88 -5.69
N HIS A 120 -1.52 3.07 -6.69
CA HIS A 120 -1.50 3.48 -8.08
C HIS A 120 -2.90 3.31 -8.65
N ILE A 121 -3.46 4.37 -9.22
CA ILE A 121 -4.78 4.34 -9.85
C ILE A 121 -4.65 4.89 -11.27
N GLU A 122 -5.14 4.12 -12.24
CA GLU A 122 -5.11 4.50 -13.64
C GLU A 122 -6.48 4.26 -14.27
N HIS A 123 -6.82 5.10 -15.25
CA HIS A 123 -7.94 4.80 -16.12
C HIS A 123 -7.58 3.67 -17.06
N ILE A 124 -8.54 2.78 -17.26
CA ILE A 124 -8.38 1.69 -18.22
C ILE A 124 -8.64 2.19 -19.64
#